data_28cd3ba5b1040397f66fd87b01677848
#
_entry.id   28cd3ba5b1040397f66fd87b01677848
#
_cell.length_a   1.000
_cell.length_b   1.000
_cell.length_c   1.000
_cell.angle_alpha   90.00
_cell.angle_beta   90.00
_cell.angle_gamma   90.00
#
_symmetry.space_group_name_H-M   'P 1'
#
loop_
_entity.id
_entity.type
_entity.pdbx_description
1 polymer ?
#
loop_
_entity_poly.entity_id
_entity_poly.type
_entity_poly.pdbx_seq_one_letter_code
_entity_poly.pdbx_strand_id
1 'polypeptide(L)'
;MTNGNEYHIYGPPGTGKTTELVRNIQRASEKRGPDSVLVCSHTKAAATEVASRNISVNPDNVGTLHAICYRKFTKPEVAESHSTEWNALHPGWAIKGVSRNVDNLGATADTTTGSGLLQEISSLRNRMVPRENWKTSITGFAKAWEAWKRSNGYVDFTDMIEFNIGSSPPDGIEVAFIDEAQDFSALQFELVRQWLPSMDRAIFVGDDDQSIFGFSGADPENLISRDIPSKNRRVLTQSYRVPKNIHRVADRFIQRCSRRLDKKYLPREGDDGEVVHSTDGDWRKPSAIADQIEHERRGREVDGQTTMILASCDYMLRPLLAELRMRGIAFHNPYRPANGSWNPLKSGEGSTVNRMLAFLKKTRRDPGWTWVDLNSWVGIINTSGVIKRGMKKIIEERAAQPGKHTELGSEGWEEVFEPDILSAVVQQNVGWLQARATPQRRKGMELPMQIYRRGGQELLKLKPEIIVGTIHSVKGGEADSVYLFPDLSLQGGEQWIRRGPRRDSVLRCFYVGMTRARHRLTILQPADGGIFVE
;
A
#
# COMPACT_ATOMS: atom_id res chain seq x y z
N MET A 1 -14.32 -35.14 1.92
CA MET A 1 -13.48 -35.85 0.93
C MET A 1 -12.49 -34.83 0.40
N THR A 2 -11.19 -35.05 0.61
CA THR A 2 -10.15 -34.16 0.05
C THR A 2 -10.15 -34.34 -1.46
N ASN A 3 -10.57 -33.32 -2.19
CA ASN A 3 -10.47 -33.31 -3.65
C ASN A 3 -8.99 -33.37 -4.01
N GLY A 4 -8.55 -34.42 -4.72
CA GLY A 4 -7.17 -34.60 -5.17
C GLY A 4 -6.64 -33.46 -6.07
N ASN A 5 -7.48 -32.47 -6.34
CA ASN A 5 -7.24 -31.33 -7.24
C ASN A 5 -6.80 -30.03 -6.51
N GLU A 6 -6.70 -30.04 -5.18
CA GLU A 6 -6.18 -28.90 -4.38
C GLU A 6 -4.67 -29.06 -4.18
N TYR A 7 -3.89 -28.03 -4.55
CA TYR A 7 -2.42 -27.99 -4.46
C TYR A 7 -1.99 -26.76 -3.68
N HIS A 8 -0.97 -26.92 -2.82
CA HIS A 8 -0.43 -25.83 -2.02
C HIS A 8 1.06 -25.63 -2.28
N ILE A 9 1.46 -24.37 -2.50
CA ILE A 9 2.86 -23.95 -2.56
C ILE A 9 3.10 -22.98 -1.41
N TYR A 10 3.88 -23.41 -0.45
CA TYR A 10 4.27 -22.58 0.69
C TYR A 10 5.60 -21.89 0.38
N GLY A 11 5.61 -20.57 0.42
CA GLY A 11 6.81 -19.79 0.10
C GLY A 11 7.15 -18.78 1.18
N PRO A 12 8.10 -19.09 2.08
CA PRO A 12 8.65 -18.12 3.01
C PRO A 12 9.12 -16.80 2.36
N PRO A 13 9.47 -15.76 3.15
CA PRO A 13 9.84 -14.47 2.60
C PRO A 13 10.99 -14.55 1.60
N GLY A 14 10.80 -13.93 0.42
CA GLY A 14 11.83 -13.83 -0.61
C GLY A 14 12.15 -15.15 -1.36
N THR A 15 11.36 -16.20 -1.20
CA THR A 15 11.61 -17.50 -1.87
C THR A 15 11.12 -17.56 -3.33
N GLY A 16 10.69 -16.44 -3.91
CA GLY A 16 10.29 -16.38 -5.31
C GLY A 16 8.90 -16.93 -5.60
N LYS A 17 7.96 -16.85 -4.63
CA LYS A 17 6.55 -17.25 -4.82
C LYS A 17 5.96 -16.76 -6.15
N THR A 18 6.05 -15.46 -6.39
CA THR A 18 5.49 -14.84 -7.61
C THR A 18 6.17 -15.37 -8.87
N THR A 19 7.47 -15.61 -8.85
CA THR A 19 8.20 -16.18 -9.98
C THR A 19 7.77 -17.62 -10.26
N GLU A 20 7.63 -18.43 -9.22
CA GLU A 20 7.14 -19.81 -9.35
C GLU A 20 5.68 -19.84 -9.83
N LEU A 21 4.84 -18.96 -9.29
CA LEU A 21 3.46 -18.77 -9.72
C LEU A 21 3.38 -18.44 -11.22
N VAL A 22 4.13 -17.44 -11.68
CA VAL A 22 4.17 -17.00 -13.08
C VAL A 22 4.57 -18.15 -14.00
N ARG A 23 5.60 -18.91 -13.65
CA ARG A 23 6.03 -20.09 -14.43
C ARG A 23 4.93 -21.16 -14.54
N ASN A 24 4.20 -21.39 -13.46
CA ASN A 24 3.12 -22.38 -13.46
C ASN A 24 1.90 -21.87 -14.25
N ILE A 25 1.56 -20.59 -14.15
CA ILE A 25 0.50 -19.94 -14.96
C ILE A 25 0.84 -20.07 -16.45
N GLN A 26 2.06 -19.69 -16.84
CA GLN A 26 2.50 -19.77 -18.24
C GLN A 26 2.37 -21.20 -18.79
N ARG A 27 2.88 -22.21 -18.07
CA ARG A 27 2.74 -23.61 -18.47
C ARG A 27 1.29 -24.07 -18.60
N ALA A 28 0.42 -23.59 -17.71
CA ALA A 28 -1.00 -23.93 -17.76
C ALA A 28 -1.67 -23.31 -18.99
N SER A 29 -1.39 -22.02 -19.25
CA SER A 29 -1.91 -21.29 -20.41
C SER A 29 -1.42 -21.88 -21.74
N GLU A 30 -0.14 -22.22 -21.86
CA GLU A 30 0.42 -22.87 -23.04
C GLU A 30 -0.24 -24.23 -23.33
N LYS A 31 -0.55 -24.99 -22.26
CA LYS A 31 -1.13 -26.33 -22.40
C LYS A 31 -2.63 -26.35 -22.67
N ARG A 32 -3.37 -25.40 -22.14
CA ARG A 32 -4.85 -25.41 -22.07
C ARG A 32 -5.52 -24.24 -22.76
N GLY A 33 -4.74 -23.23 -23.13
CA GLY A 33 -5.22 -21.97 -23.67
C GLY A 33 -5.39 -20.87 -22.61
N PRO A 34 -5.33 -19.59 -23.05
CA PRO A 34 -5.37 -18.43 -22.14
C PRO A 34 -6.71 -18.25 -21.40
N ASP A 35 -7.81 -18.76 -21.97
CA ASP A 35 -9.15 -18.62 -21.41
C ASP A 35 -9.46 -19.64 -20.31
N SER A 36 -8.66 -20.72 -20.21
CA SER A 36 -8.84 -21.81 -19.24
C SER A 36 -8.18 -21.56 -17.88
N VAL A 37 -7.47 -20.46 -17.74
CA VAL A 37 -6.67 -20.13 -16.55
C VAL A 37 -7.27 -18.95 -15.80
N LEU A 38 -7.55 -19.16 -14.51
CA LEU A 38 -7.97 -18.12 -13.56
C LEU A 38 -6.80 -17.75 -12.64
N VAL A 39 -6.56 -16.46 -12.45
CA VAL A 39 -5.55 -15.94 -11.52
C VAL A 39 -6.19 -14.97 -10.54
N CYS A 40 -6.23 -15.37 -9.28
CA CYS A 40 -6.77 -14.56 -8.19
C CYS A 40 -5.67 -14.16 -7.21
N SER A 41 -5.69 -12.90 -6.76
CA SER A 41 -4.85 -12.42 -5.67
C SER A 41 -5.67 -11.63 -4.66
N HIS A 42 -5.16 -11.51 -3.43
CA HIS A 42 -5.81 -10.69 -2.40
C HIS A 42 -5.84 -9.20 -2.75
N THR A 43 -4.82 -8.68 -3.45
CA THR A 43 -4.71 -7.26 -3.79
C THR A 43 -4.64 -7.01 -5.30
N LYS A 44 -5.15 -5.83 -5.72
CA LYS A 44 -5.01 -5.37 -7.12
C LYS A 44 -3.54 -5.27 -7.55
N ALA A 45 -2.65 -4.83 -6.66
CA ALA A 45 -1.24 -4.66 -6.96
C ALA A 45 -0.57 -6.00 -7.33
N ALA A 46 -0.84 -7.05 -6.56
CA ALA A 46 -0.32 -8.39 -6.85
C ALA A 46 -0.91 -8.96 -8.16
N ALA A 47 -2.21 -8.76 -8.40
CA ALA A 47 -2.83 -9.16 -9.67
C ALA A 47 -2.22 -8.39 -10.86
N THR A 48 -1.96 -7.09 -10.71
CA THR A 48 -1.31 -6.26 -11.75
C THR A 48 0.14 -6.69 -11.98
N GLU A 49 0.88 -7.04 -10.94
CA GLU A 49 2.24 -7.55 -11.07
C GLU A 49 2.28 -8.84 -11.90
N VAL A 50 1.37 -9.76 -11.65
CA VAL A 50 1.23 -10.98 -12.47
C VAL A 50 0.90 -10.62 -13.91
N ALA A 51 -0.09 -9.74 -14.13
CA ALA A 51 -0.51 -9.30 -15.46
C ALA A 51 0.61 -8.58 -16.23
N SER A 52 1.50 -7.83 -15.55
CA SER A 52 2.59 -7.07 -16.19
C SER A 52 3.75 -7.95 -16.73
N ARG A 53 3.77 -9.23 -16.41
CA ARG A 53 4.85 -10.16 -16.79
C ARG A 53 4.64 -10.86 -18.14
N ASN A 54 3.87 -10.27 -19.05
CA ASN A 54 3.61 -10.79 -20.42
C ASN A 54 3.12 -12.25 -20.44
N ILE A 55 2.26 -12.63 -19.49
CA ILE A 55 1.65 -13.96 -19.44
C ILE A 55 0.42 -13.94 -20.36
N SER A 56 0.32 -14.94 -21.23
CA SER A 56 -0.84 -15.12 -22.10
C SER A 56 -2.01 -15.72 -21.30
N VAL A 57 -2.75 -14.88 -20.58
CA VAL A 57 -4.00 -15.23 -19.86
C VAL A 57 -5.04 -14.19 -20.21
N ASN A 58 -6.28 -14.59 -20.36
CA ASN A 58 -7.37 -13.66 -20.59
C ASN A 58 -7.44 -12.62 -19.44
N PRO A 59 -7.34 -11.32 -19.72
CA PRO A 59 -7.37 -10.26 -18.69
C PRO A 59 -8.62 -10.33 -17.78
N ASP A 60 -9.75 -10.82 -18.28
CA ASP A 60 -10.97 -10.98 -17.50
C ASP A 60 -10.85 -12.09 -16.45
N ASN A 61 -9.94 -13.01 -16.63
CA ASN A 61 -9.64 -14.09 -15.69
C ASN A 61 -8.53 -13.71 -14.68
N VAL A 62 -8.04 -12.46 -14.69
CA VAL A 62 -7.02 -11.98 -13.76
C VAL A 62 -7.58 -10.88 -12.87
N GLY A 63 -7.41 -11.01 -11.54
CA GLY A 63 -7.90 -9.97 -10.63
C GLY A 63 -7.94 -10.39 -9.17
N THR A 64 -8.64 -9.61 -8.35
CA THR A 64 -9.04 -10.06 -7.01
C THR A 64 -10.26 -10.96 -7.13
N LEU A 65 -10.45 -11.88 -6.18
CA LEU A 65 -11.63 -12.76 -6.20
C LEU A 65 -12.94 -11.94 -6.22
N HIS A 66 -12.99 -10.81 -5.52
CA HIS A 66 -14.11 -9.87 -5.59
C HIS A 66 -14.35 -9.35 -7.02
N ALA A 67 -13.31 -8.99 -7.75
CA ALA A 67 -13.45 -8.51 -9.12
C ALA A 67 -13.95 -9.61 -10.07
N ILE A 68 -13.48 -10.85 -9.89
CA ILE A 68 -13.97 -12.00 -10.65
C ILE A 68 -15.45 -12.25 -10.37
N CYS A 69 -15.83 -12.29 -9.09
CA CYS A 69 -17.23 -12.47 -8.69
C CYS A 69 -18.13 -11.34 -9.18
N TYR A 70 -17.67 -10.08 -9.07
CA TYR A 70 -18.42 -8.91 -9.50
C TYR A 70 -18.73 -8.92 -11.01
N ARG A 71 -17.83 -9.41 -11.85
CA ARG A 71 -18.04 -9.53 -13.31
C ARG A 71 -19.17 -10.49 -13.68
N LYS A 72 -19.54 -11.42 -12.79
CA LYS A 72 -20.66 -12.35 -12.98
C LYS A 72 -22.03 -11.70 -12.77
N PHE A 73 -22.06 -10.51 -12.15
CA PHE A 73 -23.28 -9.74 -11.97
C PHE A 73 -23.50 -8.75 -13.12
N THR A 74 -24.73 -8.29 -13.26
CA THR A 74 -25.09 -7.19 -14.18
C THR A 74 -24.64 -5.81 -13.67
N LYS A 75 -23.45 -5.74 -13.09
CA LYS A 75 -22.80 -4.56 -12.50
C LYS A 75 -23.68 -3.84 -11.47
N PRO A 76 -24.03 -4.48 -10.34
CA PRO A 76 -24.78 -3.82 -9.28
C PRO A 76 -23.96 -2.66 -8.70
N GLU A 77 -24.65 -1.67 -8.14
CA GLU A 77 -23.99 -0.58 -7.45
C GLU A 77 -23.45 -1.03 -6.10
N VAL A 78 -22.26 -0.51 -5.73
CA VAL A 78 -21.56 -0.92 -4.51
C VAL A 78 -22.05 -0.06 -3.35
N ALA A 79 -22.64 -0.67 -2.35
CA ALA A 79 -23.27 -0.02 -1.20
C ALA A 79 -22.34 0.98 -0.48
N GLU A 80 -21.06 0.65 -0.31
CA GLU A 80 -20.09 1.52 0.35
C GLU A 80 -19.81 2.82 -0.42
N SER A 81 -20.13 2.86 -1.72
CA SER A 81 -20.03 4.08 -2.54
C SER A 81 -21.15 5.07 -2.27
N HIS A 82 -22.26 4.61 -1.69
CA HIS A 82 -23.46 5.38 -1.36
C HIS A 82 -23.54 5.76 0.13
N SER A 83 -22.38 5.89 0.79
CA SER A 83 -22.30 6.22 2.22
C SER A 83 -23.04 7.50 2.59
N THR A 84 -23.13 8.49 1.70
CA THR A 84 -23.85 9.75 1.94
C THR A 84 -25.36 9.49 2.10
N GLU A 85 -25.95 8.64 1.28
CA GLU A 85 -27.37 8.27 1.35
C GLU A 85 -27.66 7.49 2.64
N TRP A 86 -26.81 6.49 2.94
CA TRP A 86 -26.91 5.75 4.20
C TRP A 86 -26.88 6.68 5.40
N ASN A 87 -25.91 7.61 5.45
CA ASN A 87 -25.70 8.53 6.57
C ASN A 87 -26.88 9.50 6.76
N ALA A 88 -27.54 9.89 5.68
CA ALA A 88 -28.75 10.72 5.76
C ALA A 88 -29.92 9.98 6.41
N LEU A 89 -30.07 8.68 6.13
CA LEU A 89 -31.13 7.83 6.68
C LEU A 89 -30.81 7.31 8.08
N HIS A 90 -29.54 7.10 8.38
CA HIS A 90 -29.07 6.47 9.62
C HIS A 90 -27.94 7.30 10.28
N PRO A 91 -28.21 8.55 10.75
CA PRO A 91 -27.18 9.42 11.30
C PRO A 91 -26.46 8.84 12.53
N GLY A 92 -27.17 8.04 13.36
CA GLY A 92 -26.58 7.34 14.49
C GLY A 92 -25.63 6.18 14.11
N TRP A 93 -25.66 5.74 12.86
CA TRP A 93 -24.81 4.69 12.29
C TRP A 93 -24.04 5.18 11.07
N ALA A 94 -23.62 6.42 11.08
CA ALA A 94 -22.89 7.01 9.95
C ALA A 94 -21.61 6.23 9.64
N ILE A 95 -21.43 5.88 8.36
CA ILE A 95 -20.24 5.24 7.83
C ILE A 95 -19.36 6.27 7.11
N LYS A 96 -18.05 6.15 7.27
CA LYS A 96 -17.11 6.81 6.38
C LYS A 96 -17.10 6.00 5.09
N GLY A 97 -17.26 6.65 3.94
CA GLY A 97 -17.15 5.98 2.64
C GLY A 97 -15.88 5.14 2.56
N VAL A 98 -15.70 4.35 1.51
CA VAL A 98 -14.64 3.36 1.34
C VAL A 98 -13.29 3.86 1.89
N SER A 99 -13.07 3.72 3.20
CA SER A 99 -11.80 4.06 3.84
C SER A 99 -10.92 2.82 3.80
N ARG A 100 -9.91 2.86 2.94
CA ARG A 100 -8.87 1.82 2.82
C ARG A 100 -7.83 1.87 3.95
N ASN A 101 -8.09 2.60 5.04
CA ASN A 101 -7.12 2.89 6.10
C ASN A 101 -7.27 1.96 7.30
N VAL A 102 -7.26 0.64 7.10
CA VAL A 102 -7.20 -0.33 8.21
C VAL A 102 -5.82 -1.01 8.20
N ASP A 103 -4.76 -0.20 8.17
CA ASP A 103 -3.38 -0.69 8.12
C ASP A 103 -2.72 -0.70 9.52
N ASN A 104 -3.49 -0.82 10.60
CA ASN A 104 -2.96 -0.78 11.96
C ASN A 104 -3.08 -2.14 12.66
N LEU A 105 -1.98 -2.60 13.24
CA LEU A 105 -1.99 -3.80 14.08
C LEU A 105 -2.90 -3.60 15.29
N GLY A 106 -3.76 -4.59 15.54
CA GLY A 106 -4.70 -4.55 16.66
C GLY A 106 -5.90 -3.65 16.45
N ALA A 107 -6.09 -3.07 15.25
CA ALA A 107 -7.31 -2.35 14.93
C ALA A 107 -8.51 -3.32 15.04
N THR A 108 -9.22 -3.23 16.15
CA THR A 108 -10.55 -3.82 16.29
C THR A 108 -11.55 -2.80 15.76
N ALA A 109 -12.63 -3.30 15.18
CA ALA A 109 -13.73 -2.45 14.77
C ALA A 109 -14.25 -1.67 16.00
N ASP A 110 -14.24 -0.34 15.88
CA ASP A 110 -14.90 0.51 16.89
C ASP A 110 -16.41 0.40 16.69
N THR A 111 -17.02 -0.57 17.36
CA THR A 111 -18.46 -0.85 17.23
C THR A 111 -19.36 0.25 17.84
N THR A 112 -18.78 1.34 18.33
CA THR A 112 -19.53 2.56 18.67
C THR A 112 -19.82 3.44 17.44
N THR A 113 -19.17 3.14 16.31
CA THR A 113 -19.35 3.87 15.04
C THR A 113 -19.97 2.97 13.95
N GLY A 114 -20.73 3.55 13.04
CA GLY A 114 -21.29 2.81 11.89
C GLY A 114 -20.21 2.14 11.05
N SER A 115 -19.07 2.80 10.82
CA SER A 115 -17.93 2.20 10.10
C SER A 115 -17.36 0.97 10.82
N GLY A 116 -17.25 1.02 12.14
CA GLY A 116 -16.78 -0.12 12.91
C GLY A 116 -17.79 -1.26 12.96
N LEU A 117 -19.09 -0.95 13.04
CA LEU A 117 -20.15 -1.96 12.94
C LEU A 117 -20.11 -2.64 11.56
N LEU A 118 -19.96 -1.88 10.46
CA LEU A 118 -19.82 -2.45 9.11
C LEU A 118 -18.59 -3.34 8.98
N GLN A 119 -17.46 -2.93 9.54
CA GLN A 119 -16.24 -3.74 9.57
C GLN A 119 -16.44 -5.04 10.35
N GLU A 120 -17.10 -4.99 11.51
CA GLU A 120 -17.35 -6.18 12.35
C GLU A 120 -18.27 -7.17 11.66
N ILE A 121 -19.41 -6.73 11.10
CA ILE A 121 -20.31 -7.64 10.35
C ILE A 121 -19.63 -8.23 9.13
N SER A 122 -18.84 -7.45 8.39
CA SER A 122 -18.07 -7.95 7.26
C SER A 122 -17.05 -9.00 7.68
N SER A 123 -16.35 -8.77 8.81
CA SER A 123 -15.39 -9.73 9.37
C SER A 123 -16.07 -11.05 9.79
N LEU A 124 -17.23 -10.97 10.45
CA LEU A 124 -18.00 -12.16 10.88
C LEU A 124 -18.50 -12.97 9.68
N ARG A 125 -19.01 -12.29 8.65
CA ARG A 125 -19.44 -12.93 7.39
C ARG A 125 -18.26 -13.58 6.66
N ASN A 126 -17.15 -12.87 6.54
CA ASN A 126 -15.93 -13.39 5.92
C ASN A 126 -15.35 -14.62 6.65
N ARG A 127 -15.56 -14.71 7.97
CA ARG A 127 -15.21 -15.88 8.79
C ARG A 127 -16.29 -16.96 8.80
N MET A 128 -17.41 -16.73 8.12
CA MET A 128 -18.57 -17.63 8.11
C MET A 128 -19.12 -17.93 9.52
N VAL A 129 -19.06 -16.93 10.42
CA VAL A 129 -19.62 -17.09 11.78
C VAL A 129 -21.14 -17.10 11.71
N PRO A 130 -21.81 -18.16 12.23
CA PRO A 130 -23.27 -18.25 12.23
C PRO A 130 -23.91 -17.04 12.93
N ARG A 131 -25.03 -16.54 12.37
CA ARG A 131 -25.66 -15.30 12.85
C ARG A 131 -26.16 -15.37 14.31
N GLU A 132 -26.54 -16.55 14.76
CA GLU A 132 -26.91 -16.82 16.16
C GLU A 132 -25.77 -16.55 17.15
N ASN A 133 -24.53 -16.60 16.67
CA ASN A 133 -23.34 -16.32 17.48
C ASN A 133 -22.91 -14.84 17.45
N TRP A 134 -23.68 -13.98 16.75
CA TRP A 134 -23.36 -12.56 16.68
C TRP A 134 -23.82 -11.83 17.95
N LYS A 135 -23.03 -10.85 18.38
CA LYS A 135 -23.41 -10.02 19.51
C LYS A 135 -24.70 -9.24 19.20
N THR A 136 -25.60 -9.14 20.17
CA THR A 136 -26.86 -8.41 20.02
C THR A 136 -26.65 -6.95 19.60
N SER A 137 -25.54 -6.33 20.06
CA SER A 137 -25.20 -4.93 19.74
C SER A 137 -24.98 -4.65 18.27
N ILE A 138 -24.66 -5.65 17.46
CA ILE A 138 -24.39 -5.48 16.00
C ILE A 138 -25.57 -5.90 15.12
N THR A 139 -26.51 -6.69 15.66
CA THR A 139 -27.61 -7.28 14.86
C THR A 139 -28.59 -6.22 14.34
N GLY A 140 -28.80 -5.14 15.10
CA GLY A 140 -29.65 -4.02 14.66
C GLY A 140 -29.09 -3.31 13.43
N PHE A 141 -27.79 -2.97 13.45
CA PHE A 141 -27.08 -2.39 12.31
C PHE A 141 -27.09 -3.34 11.11
N ALA A 142 -26.78 -4.63 11.33
CA ALA A 142 -26.73 -5.62 10.27
C ALA A 142 -28.08 -5.74 9.53
N LYS A 143 -29.20 -5.82 10.27
CA LYS A 143 -30.55 -5.86 9.70
C LYS A 143 -30.88 -4.60 8.88
N ALA A 144 -30.54 -3.42 9.42
CA ALA A 144 -30.79 -2.15 8.73
C ALA A 144 -29.96 -2.04 7.45
N TRP A 145 -28.66 -2.41 7.51
CA TRP A 145 -27.75 -2.40 6.36
C TRP A 145 -28.24 -3.32 5.24
N GLU A 146 -28.63 -4.55 5.58
CA GLU A 146 -29.17 -5.51 4.61
C GLU A 146 -30.52 -5.07 4.00
N ALA A 147 -31.42 -4.50 4.82
CA ALA A 147 -32.68 -3.97 4.34
C ALA A 147 -32.48 -2.82 3.37
N TRP A 148 -31.59 -1.88 3.70
CA TRP A 148 -31.25 -0.73 2.84
C TRP A 148 -30.61 -1.18 1.52
N LYS A 149 -29.65 -2.10 1.55
CA LYS A 149 -29.04 -2.66 0.32
C LYS A 149 -30.11 -3.30 -0.57
N ARG A 150 -30.98 -4.13 0.01
CA ARG A 150 -32.03 -4.83 -0.72
C ARG A 150 -33.02 -3.86 -1.37
N SER A 151 -33.41 -2.81 -0.65
CA SER A 151 -34.37 -1.81 -1.14
C SER A 151 -33.84 -1.00 -2.32
N ASN A 152 -32.50 -0.84 -2.43
CA ASN A 152 -31.86 -0.05 -3.47
C ASN A 152 -31.15 -0.90 -4.54
N GLY A 153 -31.17 -2.22 -4.43
CA GLY A 153 -30.44 -3.10 -5.35
C GLY A 153 -28.91 -3.03 -5.22
N TYR A 154 -28.41 -2.58 -4.06
CA TYR A 154 -26.98 -2.46 -3.80
C TYR A 154 -26.38 -3.77 -3.29
N VAL A 155 -25.08 -3.96 -3.56
CA VAL A 155 -24.27 -5.04 -2.98
C VAL A 155 -23.09 -4.46 -2.23
N ASP A 156 -22.73 -5.03 -1.09
CA ASP A 156 -21.46 -4.73 -0.44
C ASP A 156 -20.33 -5.67 -0.91
N PHE A 157 -19.09 -5.38 -0.50
CA PHE A 157 -17.97 -6.22 -0.91
C PHE A 157 -18.10 -7.69 -0.47
N THR A 158 -18.71 -7.96 0.69
CA THR A 158 -18.89 -9.34 1.16
C THR A 158 -19.99 -10.05 0.36
N ASP A 159 -21.06 -9.35 -0.03
CA ASP A 159 -22.12 -9.90 -0.91
C ASP A 159 -21.55 -10.40 -2.23
N MET A 160 -20.52 -9.73 -2.79
CA MET A 160 -19.91 -10.15 -4.05
C MET A 160 -19.37 -11.59 -3.98
N ILE A 161 -18.91 -12.02 -2.82
CA ILE A 161 -18.46 -13.40 -2.61
C ILE A 161 -19.61 -14.31 -2.20
N GLU A 162 -20.42 -13.90 -1.20
CA GLU A 162 -21.53 -14.72 -0.67
C GLU A 162 -22.54 -15.11 -1.75
N PHE A 163 -22.92 -14.21 -2.64
CA PHE A 163 -23.88 -14.51 -3.71
C PHE A 163 -23.32 -15.43 -4.80
N ASN A 164 -22.00 -15.65 -4.80
CA ASN A 164 -21.36 -16.63 -5.68
C ASN A 164 -21.20 -18.02 -5.00
N ILE A 165 -21.50 -18.16 -3.71
CA ILE A 165 -21.54 -19.46 -3.05
C ILE A 165 -22.60 -20.32 -3.73
N GLY A 166 -22.24 -21.54 -4.11
CA GLY A 166 -23.09 -22.45 -4.88
C GLY A 166 -23.07 -22.22 -6.40
N SER A 167 -22.37 -21.20 -6.91
CA SER A 167 -22.20 -20.98 -8.34
C SER A 167 -20.98 -21.72 -8.90
N SER A 168 -20.98 -22.00 -10.20
CA SER A 168 -19.81 -22.51 -10.94
C SER A 168 -18.70 -21.45 -11.04
N PRO A 169 -17.44 -21.81 -11.31
CA PRO A 169 -16.40 -20.86 -11.69
C PRO A 169 -16.81 -20.08 -12.97
N PRO A 170 -16.07 -19.05 -13.37
CA PRO A 170 -16.24 -18.47 -14.71
C PRO A 170 -16.13 -19.53 -15.80
N ASP A 171 -16.85 -19.35 -16.91
CA ASP A 171 -16.92 -20.32 -17.98
C ASP A 171 -15.53 -20.66 -18.56
N GLY A 172 -15.31 -21.93 -18.86
CA GLY A 172 -14.09 -22.42 -19.48
C GLY A 172 -12.89 -22.55 -18.55
N ILE A 173 -12.99 -22.20 -17.25
CA ILE A 173 -11.87 -22.31 -16.31
C ILE A 173 -11.61 -23.76 -15.94
N GLU A 174 -10.38 -24.21 -16.22
CA GLU A 174 -9.88 -25.55 -15.86
C GLU A 174 -8.85 -25.51 -14.73
N VAL A 175 -8.10 -24.39 -14.60
CA VAL A 175 -7.04 -24.25 -13.60
C VAL A 175 -7.15 -22.89 -12.91
N ALA A 176 -7.12 -22.88 -11.57
CA ALA A 176 -7.10 -21.66 -10.79
C ALA A 176 -5.77 -21.51 -10.02
N PHE A 177 -5.22 -20.30 -10.03
CA PHE A 177 -4.06 -19.89 -9.24
C PHE A 177 -4.48 -18.84 -8.23
N ILE A 178 -4.24 -19.09 -6.95
CA ILE A 178 -4.63 -18.23 -5.84
C ILE A 178 -3.35 -17.73 -5.16
N ASP A 179 -2.98 -16.49 -5.42
CA ASP A 179 -1.80 -15.86 -4.84
C ASP A 179 -2.12 -15.17 -3.51
N GLU A 180 -1.14 -15.10 -2.61
CA GLU A 180 -1.29 -14.57 -1.25
C GLU A 180 -2.45 -15.25 -0.49
N ALA A 181 -2.59 -16.55 -0.68
CA ALA A 181 -3.72 -17.34 -0.17
C ALA A 181 -3.91 -17.25 1.35
N GLN A 182 -2.84 -17.00 2.13
CA GLN A 182 -2.92 -16.80 3.58
C GLN A 182 -3.74 -15.57 3.99
N ASP A 183 -4.03 -14.66 3.06
CA ASP A 183 -4.84 -13.47 3.31
C ASP A 183 -6.31 -13.64 2.89
N PHE A 184 -6.66 -14.80 2.33
CA PHE A 184 -8.03 -15.12 2.00
C PHE A 184 -8.84 -15.44 3.26
N SER A 185 -10.09 -14.96 3.28
CA SER A 185 -11.04 -15.31 4.34
C SER A 185 -11.58 -16.74 4.16
N ALA A 186 -12.22 -17.27 5.21
CA ALA A 186 -12.89 -18.57 5.15
C ALA A 186 -13.92 -18.62 4.01
N LEU A 187 -14.69 -17.53 3.84
CA LEU A 187 -15.69 -17.39 2.77
C LEU A 187 -15.07 -17.47 1.37
N GLN A 188 -13.91 -16.84 1.17
CA GLN A 188 -13.19 -16.88 -0.11
C GLN A 188 -12.61 -18.26 -0.40
N PHE A 189 -12.06 -18.93 0.62
CA PHE A 189 -11.61 -20.32 0.49
C PHE A 189 -12.75 -21.26 0.15
N GLU A 190 -13.90 -21.10 0.82
CA GLU A 190 -15.08 -21.91 0.58
C GLU A 190 -15.55 -21.78 -0.87
N LEU A 191 -15.64 -20.56 -1.39
CA LEU A 191 -16.03 -20.34 -2.78
C LEU A 191 -15.09 -21.04 -3.77
N VAL A 192 -13.77 -20.86 -3.64
CA VAL A 192 -12.80 -21.47 -4.56
C VAL A 192 -12.86 -23.00 -4.45
N ARG A 193 -13.05 -23.53 -3.23
CA ARG A 193 -13.15 -24.98 -2.99
C ARG A 193 -14.42 -25.58 -3.59
N GLN A 194 -15.53 -24.85 -3.62
CA GLN A 194 -16.74 -25.27 -4.31
C GLN A 194 -16.57 -25.36 -5.82
N TRP A 195 -15.64 -24.62 -6.40
CA TRP A 195 -15.32 -24.71 -7.83
C TRP A 195 -14.44 -25.91 -8.19
N LEU A 196 -13.71 -26.49 -7.22
CA LEU A 196 -12.76 -27.60 -7.47
C LEU A 196 -13.36 -28.81 -8.23
N PRO A 197 -14.62 -29.25 -7.98
CA PRO A 197 -15.19 -30.38 -8.73
C PRO A 197 -15.31 -30.14 -10.23
N SER A 198 -15.40 -28.87 -10.66
CA SER A 198 -15.51 -28.48 -12.08
C SER A 198 -14.19 -28.05 -12.69
N MET A 199 -13.08 -28.11 -11.92
CA MET A 199 -11.74 -27.74 -12.36
C MET A 199 -10.78 -28.92 -12.23
N ASP A 200 -9.77 -28.96 -13.08
CA ASP A 200 -8.70 -29.95 -12.96
C ASP A 200 -7.84 -29.73 -11.70
N ARG A 201 -7.60 -28.45 -11.35
CA ARG A 201 -6.84 -28.10 -10.15
C ARG A 201 -7.01 -26.65 -9.72
N ALA A 202 -6.85 -26.42 -8.42
CA ALA A 202 -6.55 -25.11 -7.88
C ALA A 202 -5.22 -25.14 -7.09
N ILE A 203 -4.37 -24.15 -7.35
CA ILE A 203 -3.06 -24.01 -6.74
C ILE A 203 -3.10 -22.79 -5.81
N PHE A 204 -3.02 -23.02 -4.51
CA PHE A 204 -2.95 -21.99 -3.48
C PHE A 204 -1.48 -21.70 -3.17
N VAL A 205 -1.05 -20.47 -3.39
CA VAL A 205 0.31 -20.01 -3.12
C VAL A 205 0.29 -19.03 -1.98
N GLY A 206 1.10 -19.26 -0.94
CA GLY A 206 1.08 -18.38 0.22
C GLY A 206 2.11 -18.71 1.28
N ASP A 207 2.05 -17.97 2.39
CA ASP A 207 2.87 -18.18 3.57
C ASP A 207 2.06 -17.83 4.82
N ASP A 208 1.67 -18.83 5.60
CA ASP A 208 0.90 -18.63 6.82
C ASP A 208 1.60 -17.72 7.85
N ASP A 209 2.94 -17.68 7.86
CA ASP A 209 3.72 -16.77 8.69
C ASP A 209 3.62 -15.30 8.24
N GLN A 210 3.11 -15.03 7.03
CA GLN A 210 2.86 -13.69 6.50
C GLN A 210 1.37 -13.30 6.48
N SER A 211 0.50 -14.04 7.15
CA SER A 211 -0.93 -13.70 7.31
C SER A 211 -1.09 -12.59 8.35
N ILE A 212 -1.36 -11.36 7.89
CA ILE A 212 -1.48 -10.18 8.74
C ILE A 212 -2.82 -9.44 8.60
N PHE A 213 -3.72 -9.88 7.73
CA PHE A 213 -5.03 -9.27 7.48
C PHE A 213 -6.18 -9.95 8.24
N GLY A 214 -5.89 -10.47 9.46
CA GLY A 214 -6.89 -11.10 10.31
C GLY A 214 -8.11 -10.23 10.65
N PHE A 215 -7.96 -8.90 10.65
CA PHE A 215 -9.06 -7.96 10.86
C PHE A 215 -10.09 -7.93 9.71
N SER A 216 -9.70 -8.35 8.50
CA SER A 216 -10.60 -8.50 7.35
C SER A 216 -11.21 -9.89 7.22
N GLY A 217 -10.96 -10.77 8.18
CA GLY A 217 -11.45 -12.14 8.19
C GLY A 217 -10.47 -13.17 7.64
N ALA A 218 -9.25 -12.78 7.27
CA ALA A 218 -8.20 -13.73 6.94
C ALA A 218 -7.83 -14.58 8.15
N ASP A 219 -7.65 -15.88 7.92
CA ASP A 219 -7.20 -16.81 8.94
C ASP A 219 -6.22 -17.79 8.30
N PRO A 220 -4.96 -17.86 8.76
CA PRO A 220 -3.97 -18.77 8.23
C PRO A 220 -4.37 -20.25 8.38
N GLU A 221 -5.25 -20.58 9.32
CA GLU A 221 -5.80 -21.92 9.48
C GLU A 221 -6.49 -22.44 8.20
N ASN A 222 -7.10 -21.55 7.41
CA ASN A 222 -7.72 -21.93 6.14
C ASN A 222 -6.71 -22.47 5.13
N LEU A 223 -5.44 -22.09 5.25
CA LEU A 223 -4.35 -22.54 4.39
C LEU A 223 -3.64 -23.78 4.97
N ILE A 224 -3.53 -23.92 6.31
CA ILE A 224 -2.68 -24.94 6.94
C ILE A 224 -3.44 -26.12 7.53
N SER A 225 -4.70 -25.93 8.00
CA SER A 225 -5.45 -26.94 8.76
C SER A 225 -5.98 -28.09 7.92
N ARG A 226 -6.00 -27.93 6.58
CA ARG A 226 -6.55 -28.95 5.71
C ARG A 226 -5.52 -30.05 5.44
N ASP A 227 -5.98 -31.31 5.48
CA ASP A 227 -5.15 -32.43 5.10
C ASP A 227 -5.00 -32.50 3.56
N ILE A 228 -3.95 -31.86 3.07
CA ILE A 228 -3.57 -31.90 1.65
C ILE A 228 -2.55 -33.03 1.47
N PRO A 229 -2.74 -33.94 0.51
CA PRO A 229 -1.77 -34.99 0.25
C PRO A 229 -0.35 -34.46 0.04
N SER A 230 0.66 -35.13 0.56
CA SER A 230 2.06 -34.68 0.49
C SER A 230 2.54 -34.43 -0.94
N LYS A 231 2.06 -35.20 -1.92
CA LYS A 231 2.32 -35.00 -3.36
C LYS A 231 1.77 -33.71 -3.92
N ASN A 232 0.78 -33.10 -3.23
CA ASN A 232 0.13 -31.84 -3.61
C ASN A 232 0.66 -30.65 -2.79
N ARG A 233 1.68 -30.87 -1.95
CA ARG A 233 2.33 -29.81 -1.15
C ARG A 233 3.75 -29.59 -1.65
N ARG A 234 4.13 -28.32 -1.73
CA ARG A 234 5.50 -27.91 -2.02
C ARG A 234 5.90 -26.77 -1.11
N VAL A 235 7.09 -26.83 -0.52
CA VAL A 235 7.69 -25.72 0.22
C VAL A 235 8.86 -25.19 -0.61
N LEU A 236 8.90 -23.87 -0.83
CA LEU A 236 10.05 -23.20 -1.42
C LEU A 236 11.08 -22.97 -0.32
N THR A 237 12.30 -23.45 -0.52
CA THR A 237 13.29 -23.56 0.56
C THR A 237 14.43 -22.55 0.48
N GLN A 238 14.58 -21.77 -0.59
CA GLN A 238 15.66 -20.81 -0.76
C GLN A 238 15.13 -19.39 -0.79
N SER A 239 15.55 -18.53 0.14
CA SER A 239 15.28 -17.10 0.07
C SER A 239 16.32 -16.38 -0.79
N TYR A 240 15.86 -15.49 -1.64
CA TYR A 240 16.68 -14.59 -2.46
C TYR A 240 16.68 -13.14 -1.93
N ARG A 241 16.00 -12.92 -0.79
CA ARG A 241 15.87 -11.61 -0.16
C ARG A 241 16.57 -11.53 1.19
N VAL A 242 16.21 -12.42 2.10
CA VAL A 242 16.52 -12.31 3.52
C VAL A 242 17.91 -12.86 3.81
N PRO A 243 18.88 -12.03 4.24
CA PRO A 243 20.23 -12.48 4.54
C PRO A 243 20.29 -13.23 5.88
N LYS A 244 21.38 -13.93 6.13
CA LYS A 244 21.55 -14.92 7.20
C LYS A 244 21.26 -14.39 8.62
N ASN A 245 21.78 -13.22 8.98
CA ASN A 245 21.59 -12.71 10.34
C ASN A 245 20.14 -12.25 10.57
N ILE A 246 19.52 -11.60 9.56
CA ILE A 246 18.12 -11.19 9.62
C ILE A 246 17.21 -12.42 9.64
N HIS A 247 17.50 -13.43 8.80
CA HIS A 247 16.79 -14.70 8.79
C HIS A 247 16.80 -15.35 10.18
N ARG A 248 17.98 -15.45 10.82
CA ARG A 248 18.13 -16.07 12.15
C ARG A 248 17.26 -15.39 13.22
N VAL A 249 17.22 -14.06 13.22
CA VAL A 249 16.38 -13.29 14.17
C VAL A 249 14.91 -13.48 13.86
N ALA A 250 14.53 -13.30 12.60
CA ALA A 250 13.14 -13.43 12.17
C ALA A 250 12.59 -14.85 12.36
N ASP A 251 13.37 -15.89 12.05
CA ASP A 251 12.97 -17.29 12.25
C ASP A 251 12.78 -17.62 13.73
N ARG A 252 13.74 -17.25 14.59
CA ARG A 252 13.60 -17.43 16.06
C ARG A 252 12.36 -16.70 16.58
N PHE A 253 12.04 -15.52 16.05
CA PHE A 253 10.90 -14.74 16.46
C PHE A 253 9.57 -15.40 16.05
N ILE A 254 9.44 -15.86 14.80
CA ILE A 254 8.21 -16.46 14.29
C ILE A 254 7.92 -17.84 14.86
N GLN A 255 8.95 -18.60 15.26
CA GLN A 255 8.78 -19.89 15.94
C GLN A 255 8.03 -19.80 17.27
N ARG A 256 7.86 -18.61 17.82
CA ARG A 256 7.03 -18.35 19.01
C ARG A 256 5.52 -18.40 18.72
N CYS A 257 5.10 -18.47 17.45
CA CYS A 257 3.71 -18.66 17.06
C CYS A 257 3.21 -20.04 17.53
N SER A 258 2.01 -20.04 18.13
CA SER A 258 1.39 -21.27 18.63
C SER A 258 0.85 -22.16 17.50
N ARG A 259 0.47 -21.56 16.39
CA ARG A 259 -0.06 -22.25 15.19
C ARG A 259 0.62 -21.76 13.94
N ARG A 260 1.39 -22.62 13.31
CA ARG A 260 2.06 -22.39 12.03
C ARG A 260 2.45 -23.72 11.39
N LEU A 261 2.62 -23.70 10.06
CA LEU A 261 3.23 -24.82 9.36
C LEU A 261 4.74 -24.87 9.65
N ASP A 262 5.26 -26.03 10.02
CA ASP A 262 6.72 -26.20 10.15
C ASP A 262 7.35 -26.13 8.76
N LYS A 263 8.04 -25.04 8.50
CA LYS A 263 8.73 -24.73 7.25
C LYS A 263 10.17 -24.36 7.55
N LYS A 264 11.09 -25.03 6.91
CA LYS A 264 12.52 -24.66 6.96
C LYS A 264 12.91 -24.07 5.61
N TYR A 265 13.53 -22.89 5.64
CA TYR A 265 14.10 -22.28 4.45
C TYR A 265 15.47 -21.71 4.73
N LEU A 266 16.26 -21.57 3.68
CA LEU A 266 17.63 -21.08 3.73
C LEU A 266 17.65 -19.58 3.49
N PRO A 267 18.53 -18.84 4.16
CA PRO A 267 18.74 -17.42 3.90
C PRO A 267 19.32 -17.18 2.51
N ARG A 268 19.30 -15.92 2.05
CA ARG A 268 20.01 -15.51 0.83
C ARG A 268 21.51 -15.80 0.98
N GLU A 269 22.10 -16.33 -0.08
CA GLU A 269 23.54 -16.55 -0.17
C GLU A 269 24.30 -15.24 -0.44
N GLY A 270 25.58 -15.22 -0.09
CA GLY A 270 26.54 -14.16 -0.46
C GLY A 270 26.53 -12.90 0.40
N ASP A 271 25.59 -12.78 1.37
CA ASP A 271 25.52 -11.63 2.27
C ASP A 271 24.94 -12.06 3.63
N ASP A 272 25.68 -11.83 4.70
CA ASP A 272 25.21 -12.18 6.03
C ASP A 272 24.14 -11.21 6.56
N GLY A 273 24.09 -9.99 6.05
CA GLY A 273 23.24 -8.93 6.53
C GLY A 273 23.58 -8.45 7.93
N GLU A 274 22.99 -7.33 8.32
CA GLU A 274 23.23 -6.73 9.62
C GLU A 274 21.93 -6.59 10.41
N VAL A 275 22.00 -6.89 11.72
CA VAL A 275 20.90 -6.61 12.66
C VAL A 275 21.45 -5.70 13.75
N VAL A 276 20.86 -4.52 13.88
CA VAL A 276 21.24 -3.50 14.85
C VAL A 276 20.10 -3.27 15.83
N HIS A 277 20.41 -3.26 17.10
CA HIS A 277 19.51 -2.78 18.14
C HIS A 277 19.92 -1.35 18.50
N SER A 278 19.11 -0.38 18.10
CA SER A 278 19.37 1.03 18.38
C SER A 278 19.07 1.33 19.84
N THR A 279 20.01 2.01 20.51
CA THR A 279 19.82 2.53 21.87
C THR A 279 19.34 3.98 21.87
N ASP A 280 19.33 4.62 20.70
CA ASP A 280 19.02 6.03 20.52
C ASP A 280 17.74 6.21 19.69
N GLY A 281 16.76 6.86 20.29
CA GLY A 281 15.54 7.26 19.62
C GLY A 281 14.44 6.20 19.58
N ASP A 282 13.33 6.61 20.11
CA ASP A 282 12.03 5.93 19.99
C ASP A 282 11.10 6.79 19.11
N TRP A 283 9.89 6.33 18.85
CA TRP A 283 8.94 7.05 18.00
C TRP A 283 8.53 8.44 18.55
N ARG A 284 8.77 8.73 19.86
CA ARG A 284 8.57 10.04 20.48
C ARG A 284 9.81 10.95 20.37
N LYS A 285 10.96 10.39 19.97
CA LYS A 285 12.23 11.10 19.77
C LYS A 285 12.65 11.05 18.29
N PRO A 286 11.86 11.66 17.39
CA PRO A 286 12.05 11.53 15.95
C PRO A 286 13.36 12.11 15.44
N SER A 287 13.93 13.12 16.11
CA SER A 287 15.18 13.75 15.70
C SER A 287 16.36 12.77 15.73
N ALA A 288 16.49 11.96 16.80
CA ALA A 288 17.55 10.97 16.90
C ALA A 288 17.45 9.91 15.78
N ILE A 289 16.23 9.49 15.44
CA ILE A 289 16.00 8.56 14.33
C ILE A 289 16.36 9.20 13.00
N ALA A 290 15.97 10.46 12.78
CA ALA A 290 16.30 11.18 11.56
C ALA A 290 17.83 11.35 11.43
N ASP A 291 18.56 11.62 12.52
CA ASP A 291 20.02 11.69 12.54
C ASP A 291 20.67 10.36 12.16
N GLN A 292 20.17 9.23 12.69
CA GLN A 292 20.66 7.90 12.34
C GLN A 292 20.45 7.60 10.85
N ILE A 293 19.27 7.90 10.31
CA ILE A 293 18.95 7.70 8.89
C ILE A 293 19.86 8.56 8.01
N GLU A 294 20.07 9.83 8.36
CA GLU A 294 20.97 10.72 7.61
C GLU A 294 22.42 10.27 7.69
N HIS A 295 22.88 9.84 8.85
CA HIS A 295 24.24 9.32 9.03
C HIS A 295 24.48 8.06 8.19
N GLU A 296 23.57 7.09 8.25
CA GLU A 296 23.64 5.88 7.44
C GLU A 296 23.68 6.20 5.94
N ARG A 297 22.82 7.13 5.48
CA ARG A 297 22.77 7.51 4.06
C ARG A 297 24.02 8.21 3.56
N ARG A 298 24.69 9.02 4.41
CA ARG A 298 25.97 9.66 4.05
C ARG A 298 27.13 8.67 3.93
N GLY A 299 27.09 7.57 4.69
CA GLY A 299 28.10 6.51 4.65
C GLY A 299 27.91 5.49 3.54
N ARG A 300 26.87 5.60 2.71
CA ARG A 300 26.61 4.65 1.63
C ARG A 300 27.53 4.91 0.43
N GLU A 301 28.14 3.83 -0.05
CA GLU A 301 28.98 3.86 -1.26
C GLU A 301 28.18 3.87 -2.56
N VAL A 302 26.88 3.47 -2.49
CA VAL A 302 26.00 3.31 -3.66
C VAL A 302 24.76 4.19 -3.54
N ASP A 303 24.56 5.08 -4.50
CA ASP A 303 23.34 5.85 -4.67
C ASP A 303 22.15 4.93 -5.02
N GLY A 304 20.96 5.32 -4.61
CA GLY A 304 19.72 4.60 -4.94
C GLY A 304 19.33 3.50 -3.95
N GLN A 305 20.07 3.29 -2.86
CA GLN A 305 19.67 2.37 -1.80
C GLN A 305 18.44 2.89 -1.05
N THR A 306 17.46 2.01 -0.87
CA THR A 306 16.18 2.32 -0.24
C THR A 306 16.22 2.10 1.27
N THR A 307 15.58 3.01 2.01
CA THR A 307 15.36 2.87 3.45
C THR A 307 13.86 2.78 3.73
N MET A 308 13.44 1.79 4.47
CA MET A 308 12.04 1.62 4.86
C MET A 308 11.88 1.81 6.37
N ILE A 309 10.92 2.64 6.79
CA ILE A 309 10.65 2.94 8.19
C ILE A 309 9.27 2.44 8.53
N LEU A 310 9.20 1.49 9.46
CA LEU A 310 8.01 0.71 9.75
C LEU A 310 7.56 0.82 11.19
N ALA A 311 6.25 0.98 11.38
CA ALA A 311 5.60 0.87 12.68
C ALA A 311 4.40 -0.07 12.61
N SER A 312 3.95 -0.54 13.75
CA SER A 312 2.71 -1.30 13.88
C SER A 312 1.47 -0.44 13.62
N CYS A 313 1.54 0.88 13.90
CA CYS A 313 0.43 1.83 13.79
C CYS A 313 0.87 3.17 13.18
N ASP A 314 -0.04 3.80 12.42
CA ASP A 314 0.17 5.08 11.73
C ASP A 314 0.57 6.22 12.67
N TYR A 315 -0.05 6.35 13.84
CA TYR A 315 0.20 7.46 14.73
C TYR A 315 1.66 7.52 15.24
N MET A 316 2.35 6.37 15.33
CA MET A 316 3.75 6.29 15.75
C MET A 316 4.70 6.91 14.70
N LEU A 317 4.29 6.94 13.44
CA LEU A 317 5.07 7.53 12.36
C LEU A 317 4.92 9.05 12.28
N ARG A 318 3.84 9.63 12.80
CA ARG A 318 3.52 11.06 12.63
C ARG A 318 4.62 12.00 13.13
N PRO A 319 5.23 11.80 14.32
CA PRO A 319 6.33 12.64 14.77
C PRO A 319 7.52 12.62 13.80
N LEU A 320 7.89 11.42 13.33
CA LEU A 320 9.01 11.28 12.38
C LEU A 320 8.67 11.91 11.01
N LEU A 321 7.45 11.77 10.53
CA LEU A 321 7.03 12.44 9.28
C LEU A 321 7.11 13.97 9.39
N ALA A 322 6.78 14.54 10.55
CA ALA A 322 6.94 15.97 10.80
C ALA A 322 8.40 16.38 10.79
N GLU A 323 9.27 15.62 11.44
CA GLU A 323 10.72 15.83 11.49
C GLU A 323 11.37 15.77 10.10
N LEU A 324 11.02 14.73 9.32
CA LEU A 324 11.53 14.58 7.94
C LEU A 324 11.11 15.78 7.06
N ARG A 325 9.87 16.25 7.22
CA ARG A 325 9.40 17.46 6.50
C ARG A 325 10.18 18.70 6.90
N MET A 326 10.40 18.91 8.21
CA MET A 326 11.13 20.06 8.73
C MET A 326 12.57 20.07 8.21
N ARG A 327 13.21 18.90 8.11
CA ARG A 327 14.59 18.76 7.60
C ARG A 327 14.69 18.76 6.07
N GLY A 328 13.58 18.83 5.35
CA GLY A 328 13.59 18.73 3.88
C GLY A 328 14.06 17.36 3.37
N ILE A 329 13.75 16.30 4.09
CA ILE A 329 14.05 14.93 3.70
C ILE A 329 12.83 14.38 2.96
N ALA A 330 13.02 14.00 1.70
CA ALA A 330 11.96 13.44 0.87
C ALA A 330 11.63 12.00 1.28
N PHE A 331 10.34 11.69 1.36
CA PHE A 331 9.84 10.36 1.65
C PHE A 331 8.54 10.07 0.87
N HIS A 332 8.23 8.80 0.71
CA HIS A 332 7.01 8.35 0.06
C HIS A 332 6.54 6.98 0.60
N ASN A 333 5.36 6.55 0.16
CA ASN A 333 4.89 5.17 0.26
C ASN A 333 4.31 4.73 -1.09
N PRO A 334 5.06 4.03 -1.92
CA PRO A 334 4.62 3.62 -3.25
C PRO A 334 3.49 2.58 -3.21
N TYR A 335 3.31 1.90 -2.07
CA TYR A 335 2.25 0.89 -1.88
C TYR A 335 0.91 1.53 -1.47
N ARG A 336 0.91 2.81 -1.10
CA ARG A 336 -0.27 3.59 -0.70
C ARG A 336 -0.25 4.98 -1.35
N PRO A 337 -0.25 5.09 -2.69
CA PRO A 337 -0.06 6.36 -3.39
C PRO A 337 -1.16 7.38 -3.09
N ALA A 338 -2.37 6.94 -2.74
CA ALA A 338 -3.48 7.83 -2.39
C ALA A 338 -3.35 8.46 -0.99
N ASN A 339 -2.46 7.94 -0.12
CA ASN A 339 -2.25 8.51 1.22
C ASN A 339 -1.33 9.74 1.14
N GLY A 340 -1.93 10.94 1.15
CA GLY A 340 -1.19 12.20 1.02
C GLY A 340 -0.28 12.52 2.21
N SER A 341 -0.51 11.96 3.41
CA SER A 341 0.38 12.15 4.55
C SER A 341 1.69 11.38 4.39
N TRP A 342 1.65 10.24 3.70
CA TRP A 342 2.83 9.42 3.38
C TRP A 342 3.43 9.76 2.01
N ASN A 343 2.70 10.49 1.16
CA ASN A 343 3.15 10.94 -0.16
C ASN A 343 2.98 12.45 -0.29
N PRO A 344 3.76 13.25 0.45
CA PRO A 344 3.63 14.71 0.43
C PRO A 344 4.11 15.34 -0.88
N LEU A 345 5.00 14.65 -1.60
CA LEU A 345 5.48 15.05 -2.92
C LEU A 345 4.61 14.36 -3.98
N LYS A 346 3.52 15.00 -4.35
CA LYS A 346 2.69 14.50 -5.46
C LYS A 346 3.45 14.63 -6.77
N SER A 347 3.41 13.59 -7.59
CA SER A 347 3.86 13.59 -8.98
C SER A 347 2.70 13.95 -9.92
N GLY A 348 3.04 14.38 -11.16
CA GLY A 348 2.08 14.74 -12.21
C GLY A 348 2.14 16.22 -12.58
N GLU A 349 1.65 16.57 -13.78
CA GLU A 349 1.78 17.90 -14.39
C GLU A 349 1.25 19.05 -13.50
N GLY A 350 0.20 18.82 -12.75
CA GLY A 350 -0.39 19.83 -11.84
C GLY A 350 0.20 19.85 -10.43
N SER A 351 1.23 19.06 -10.12
CA SER A 351 1.81 18.98 -8.78
C SER A 351 2.59 20.24 -8.41
N THR A 352 2.65 20.55 -7.11
CA THR A 352 3.43 21.70 -6.62
C THR A 352 4.91 21.60 -6.98
N VAL A 353 5.48 20.38 -6.91
CA VAL A 353 6.88 20.14 -7.29
C VAL A 353 7.12 20.47 -8.76
N ASN A 354 6.29 19.94 -9.67
CA ASN A 354 6.45 20.20 -11.11
C ASN A 354 6.26 21.69 -11.44
N ARG A 355 5.34 22.39 -10.76
CA ARG A 355 5.14 23.82 -10.92
C ARG A 355 6.35 24.63 -10.42
N MET A 356 6.97 24.23 -9.30
CA MET A 356 8.22 24.81 -8.83
C MET A 356 9.38 24.54 -9.79
N LEU A 357 9.49 23.32 -10.32
CA LEU A 357 10.52 22.99 -11.32
C LEU A 357 10.32 23.77 -12.63
N ALA A 358 9.07 23.96 -13.06
CA ALA A 358 8.76 24.81 -14.22
C ALA A 358 9.19 26.27 -13.99
N PHE A 359 8.97 26.83 -12.77
CA PHE A 359 9.46 28.16 -12.40
C PHE A 359 10.98 28.24 -12.41
N LEU A 360 11.68 27.21 -11.92
CA LEU A 360 13.14 27.14 -11.81
C LEU A 360 13.85 26.74 -13.09
N LYS A 361 13.12 26.48 -14.17
CA LYS A 361 13.70 26.03 -15.43
C LYS A 361 14.66 27.07 -15.99
N LYS A 362 15.91 26.61 -16.20
CA LYS A 362 17.00 27.40 -16.76
C LYS A 362 17.47 26.81 -18.09
N THR A 363 17.77 27.68 -19.01
CA THR A 363 18.45 27.34 -20.27
C THR A 363 19.58 28.33 -20.50
N ARG A 364 20.16 28.40 -21.71
CA ARG A 364 21.17 29.42 -22.07
C ARG A 364 20.66 30.85 -21.90
N ARG A 365 19.35 31.06 -21.99
CA ARG A 365 18.66 32.31 -21.66
C ARG A 365 17.93 32.07 -20.35
N ASP A 366 18.43 32.60 -19.27
CA ASP A 366 17.79 32.54 -17.98
C ASP A 366 16.69 33.61 -17.87
N PRO A 367 15.42 33.23 -17.57
CA PRO A 367 14.83 31.88 -17.43
C PRO A 367 14.44 31.28 -18.79
N GLY A 368 14.45 29.92 -18.87
CA GLY A 368 14.08 29.18 -20.09
C GLY A 368 12.60 28.80 -20.14
N TRP A 369 11.70 29.71 -19.82
CA TRP A 369 10.27 29.38 -19.79
C TRP A 369 9.67 29.27 -21.18
N THR A 370 8.84 28.23 -21.33
CA THR A 370 7.89 28.08 -22.43
C THR A 370 6.49 28.49 -21.99
N TRP A 371 5.53 28.56 -22.90
CA TRP A 371 4.13 28.82 -22.55
C TRP A 371 3.56 27.75 -21.60
N VAL A 372 3.98 26.49 -21.75
CA VAL A 372 3.59 25.39 -20.85
C VAL A 372 4.16 25.62 -19.45
N ASP A 373 5.42 26.02 -19.35
CA ASP A 373 6.05 26.31 -18.04
C ASP A 373 5.36 27.48 -17.35
N LEU A 374 5.07 28.56 -18.08
CA LEU A 374 4.33 29.72 -17.54
C LEU A 374 2.95 29.30 -17.03
N ASN A 375 2.17 28.60 -17.85
CA ASN A 375 0.84 28.11 -17.44
C ASN A 375 0.91 27.24 -16.19
N SER A 376 1.94 26.42 -16.08
CA SER A 376 2.15 25.55 -14.92
C SER A 376 2.37 26.36 -13.63
N TRP A 377 3.39 27.21 -13.56
CA TRP A 377 3.75 27.86 -12.30
C TRP A 377 2.92 29.10 -11.98
N VAL A 378 2.41 29.83 -12.98
CA VAL A 378 1.49 30.95 -12.79
C VAL A 378 0.21 30.50 -12.06
N GLY A 379 -0.20 29.24 -12.29
CA GLY A 379 -1.36 28.65 -11.63
C GLY A 379 -1.25 28.44 -10.11
N ILE A 380 -0.09 28.72 -9.48
CA ILE A 380 0.05 28.64 -8.01
C ILE A 380 0.10 29.98 -7.31
N ILE A 381 0.30 31.10 -8.03
CA ILE A 381 0.43 32.42 -7.44
C ILE A 381 -0.87 33.24 -7.55
N ASN A 382 -0.94 34.27 -6.72
CA ASN A 382 -1.86 35.36 -6.97
C ASN A 382 -1.30 36.23 -8.11
N THR A 383 -2.01 36.31 -9.21
CA THR A 383 -1.55 36.97 -10.44
C THR A 383 -1.73 38.48 -10.42
N SER A 384 -2.48 39.04 -9.45
CA SER A 384 -2.70 40.47 -9.35
C SER A 384 -1.41 41.25 -9.08
N GLY A 385 -1.09 42.24 -9.89
CA GLY A 385 0.15 43.01 -9.82
C GLY A 385 1.42 42.20 -10.18
N VAL A 386 1.25 41.05 -10.83
CA VAL A 386 2.36 40.20 -11.35
C VAL A 386 2.24 40.03 -12.84
N ILE A 387 1.04 39.72 -13.32
CA ILE A 387 0.74 39.47 -14.73
C ILE A 387 -0.16 40.57 -15.25
N LYS A 388 0.14 41.09 -16.42
CA LYS A 388 -0.69 42.12 -17.08
C LYS A 388 -2.12 41.63 -17.28
N ARG A 389 -3.05 42.54 -17.23
CA ARG A 389 -4.48 42.25 -17.34
C ARG A 389 -4.79 41.50 -18.64
N GLY A 390 -5.52 40.37 -18.53
CA GLY A 390 -5.89 39.51 -19.67
C GLY A 390 -4.85 38.45 -20.07
N MET A 391 -3.59 38.59 -19.66
CA MET A 391 -2.51 37.67 -20.07
C MET A 391 -2.67 36.24 -19.54
N LYS A 392 -3.34 36.04 -18.41
CA LYS A 392 -3.60 34.72 -17.89
C LYS A 392 -4.33 33.84 -18.90
N LYS A 393 -5.35 34.36 -19.56
CA LYS A 393 -6.10 33.65 -20.61
C LYS A 393 -5.24 33.38 -21.83
N ILE A 394 -4.41 34.34 -22.23
CA ILE A 394 -3.47 34.19 -23.36
C ILE A 394 -2.43 33.10 -23.08
N ILE A 395 -1.90 33.05 -21.84
CA ILE A 395 -0.98 31.99 -21.42
C ILE A 395 -1.64 30.60 -21.55
N GLU A 396 -2.88 30.45 -21.06
CA GLU A 396 -3.65 29.20 -21.16
C GLU A 396 -3.88 28.81 -22.62
N GLU A 397 -4.28 29.75 -23.49
CA GLU A 397 -4.52 29.53 -24.91
C GLU A 397 -3.23 29.12 -25.64
N ARG A 398 -2.13 29.86 -25.46
CA ARG A 398 -0.83 29.56 -26.08
C ARG A 398 -0.21 28.25 -25.57
N ALA A 399 -0.43 27.88 -24.31
CA ALA A 399 -0.01 26.61 -23.77
C ALA A 399 -0.74 25.39 -24.38
N ALA A 400 -1.87 25.60 -25.06
CA ALA A 400 -2.62 24.56 -25.74
C ALA A 400 -2.32 24.46 -27.27
N GLN A 401 -1.61 25.44 -27.84
CA GLN A 401 -1.37 25.53 -29.29
C GLN A 401 -0.06 24.86 -29.76
N PRO A 402 0.11 24.58 -31.06
CA PRO A 402 1.40 24.27 -31.65
C PRO A 402 2.44 25.35 -31.31
N GLY A 403 3.68 24.96 -30.99
CA GLY A 403 4.72 25.89 -30.55
C GLY A 403 4.73 26.20 -29.04
N LYS A 404 3.85 25.58 -28.25
CA LYS A 404 3.77 25.74 -26.79
C LYS A 404 5.10 25.48 -26.04
N HIS A 405 6.01 24.76 -26.63
CA HIS A 405 7.34 24.43 -26.09
C HIS A 405 8.45 25.36 -26.58
N THR A 406 8.12 26.42 -27.33
CA THR A 406 9.10 27.46 -27.73
C THR A 406 9.45 28.31 -26.50
N GLU A 407 10.75 28.53 -26.28
CA GLU A 407 11.23 29.37 -25.19
C GLU A 407 10.86 30.84 -25.43
N LEU A 408 10.40 31.50 -24.37
CA LEU A 408 10.16 32.93 -24.39
C LEU A 408 11.48 33.67 -24.15
N GLY A 409 11.76 34.67 -24.99
CA GLY A 409 12.84 35.62 -24.75
C GLY A 409 12.36 36.80 -23.89
N SER A 410 13.26 37.80 -23.71
CA SER A 410 12.96 39.04 -22.94
C SER A 410 11.68 39.74 -23.40
N GLU A 411 11.45 39.82 -24.70
CA GLU A 411 10.21 40.42 -25.27
C GLU A 411 8.96 39.68 -24.82
N GLY A 412 9.01 38.33 -24.77
CA GLY A 412 7.89 37.52 -24.27
C GLY A 412 7.65 37.68 -22.78
N TRP A 413 8.68 37.94 -21.98
CA TRP A 413 8.50 38.23 -20.56
C TRP A 413 7.93 39.62 -20.33
N GLU A 414 8.40 40.62 -21.09
CA GLU A 414 7.83 41.99 -21.07
C GLU A 414 6.37 42.01 -21.52
N GLU A 415 5.98 41.13 -22.43
CA GLU A 415 4.58 40.95 -22.82
C GLU A 415 3.71 40.47 -21.64
N VAL A 416 4.22 39.54 -20.85
CA VAL A 416 3.44 38.83 -19.82
C VAL A 416 3.39 39.58 -18.49
N PHE A 417 4.53 40.06 -18.01
CA PHE A 417 4.68 40.54 -16.62
C PHE A 417 4.53 42.08 -16.52
N GLU A 418 4.08 42.53 -15.36
CA GLU A 418 4.11 43.95 -15.02
C GLU A 418 5.55 44.45 -14.92
N PRO A 419 5.90 45.64 -15.45
CA PRO A 419 7.26 46.15 -15.50
C PRO A 419 7.96 46.16 -14.12
N ASP A 420 7.25 46.57 -13.09
CA ASP A 420 7.79 46.72 -11.72
C ASP A 420 8.17 45.38 -11.07
N ILE A 421 7.61 44.27 -11.54
CA ILE A 421 7.84 42.95 -10.97
C ILE A 421 8.76 42.08 -11.82
N LEU A 422 9.00 42.44 -13.08
CA LEU A 422 9.74 41.65 -14.05
C LEU A 422 11.12 41.24 -13.52
N SER A 423 11.89 42.17 -12.98
CA SER A 423 13.22 41.91 -12.42
C SER A 423 13.18 40.87 -11.29
N ALA A 424 12.18 40.92 -10.41
CA ALA A 424 12.03 39.96 -9.32
C ALA A 424 11.61 38.56 -9.81
N VAL A 425 10.80 38.48 -10.86
CA VAL A 425 10.34 37.23 -11.45
C VAL A 425 11.47 36.51 -12.16
N VAL A 426 12.26 37.22 -12.99
CA VAL A 426 13.36 36.63 -13.78
C VAL A 426 14.52 36.14 -12.91
N GLN A 427 14.67 36.63 -11.68
CA GLN A 427 15.63 36.11 -10.71
C GLN A 427 15.29 34.67 -10.25
N GLN A 428 14.11 34.18 -10.54
CA GLN A 428 13.65 32.83 -10.17
C GLN A 428 13.82 32.51 -8.68
N ASN A 429 13.62 33.50 -7.82
CA ASN A 429 13.70 33.35 -6.38
C ASN A 429 12.51 32.56 -5.83
N VAL A 430 12.76 31.35 -5.30
CA VAL A 430 11.72 30.45 -4.80
C VAL A 430 11.01 31.02 -3.58
N GLY A 431 11.69 31.84 -2.77
CA GLY A 431 11.06 32.59 -1.65
C GLY A 431 10.04 33.60 -2.15
N TRP A 432 10.34 34.30 -3.25
CA TRP A 432 9.38 35.18 -3.91
C TRP A 432 8.15 34.40 -4.40
N LEU A 433 8.37 33.26 -5.07
CA LEU A 433 7.30 32.37 -5.54
C LEU A 433 6.39 31.92 -4.38
N GLN A 434 6.99 31.50 -3.26
CA GLN A 434 6.25 31.07 -2.08
C GLN A 434 5.43 32.23 -1.46
N ALA A 435 6.01 33.43 -1.38
CA ALA A 435 5.32 34.61 -0.84
C ALA A 435 4.09 34.98 -1.66
N ARG A 436 4.14 34.82 -2.99
CA ARG A 436 3.04 35.10 -3.92
C ARG A 436 2.06 33.94 -4.07
N ALA A 437 2.38 32.74 -3.57
CA ALA A 437 1.48 31.60 -3.66
C ALA A 437 0.18 31.84 -2.88
N THR A 438 -0.93 31.30 -3.42
CA THR A 438 -2.22 31.32 -2.71
C THR A 438 -2.12 30.53 -1.39
N PRO A 439 -2.89 30.86 -0.34
CA PRO A 439 -2.76 30.21 0.97
C PRO A 439 -2.78 28.68 0.92
N GLN A 440 -3.70 28.13 0.13
CA GLN A 440 -3.82 26.68 -0.06
C GLN A 440 -2.56 26.08 -0.72
N ARG A 441 -2.00 26.77 -1.73
CA ARG A 441 -0.80 26.30 -2.45
C ARG A 441 0.47 26.48 -1.61
N ARG A 442 0.53 27.55 -0.80
CA ARG A 442 1.66 27.83 0.10
C ARG A 442 1.93 26.68 1.07
N LYS A 443 0.87 26.11 1.67
CA LYS A 443 0.98 24.93 2.53
C LYS A 443 1.58 23.73 1.78
N GLY A 444 1.19 23.51 0.52
CA GLY A 444 1.75 22.45 -0.31
C GLY A 444 3.20 22.65 -0.73
N MET A 445 3.73 23.88 -0.60
CA MET A 445 5.12 24.22 -0.93
C MET A 445 6.10 24.01 0.23
N GLU A 446 5.66 23.80 1.46
CA GLU A 446 6.53 23.74 2.64
C GLU A 446 7.64 22.71 2.48
N LEU A 447 7.30 21.44 2.25
CA LEU A 447 8.29 20.39 2.07
C LEU A 447 9.13 20.56 0.78
N PRO A 448 8.57 20.83 -0.41
CA PRO A 448 9.36 21.14 -1.60
C PRO A 448 10.37 22.27 -1.39
N MET A 449 9.99 23.32 -0.64
CA MET A 449 10.89 24.42 -0.30
C MET A 449 12.06 23.98 0.59
N GLN A 450 11.79 23.15 1.60
CA GLN A 450 12.85 22.63 2.46
C GLN A 450 13.83 21.73 1.67
N ILE A 451 13.29 20.87 0.78
CA ILE A 451 14.11 20.03 -0.09
C ILE A 451 14.97 20.90 -1.03
N TYR A 452 14.37 21.95 -1.61
CA TYR A 452 15.11 22.88 -2.47
C TYR A 452 16.24 23.60 -1.72
N ARG A 453 15.99 24.08 -0.49
CA ARG A 453 17.01 24.74 0.35
C ARG A 453 18.17 23.79 0.69
N ARG A 454 17.90 22.49 0.79
CA ARG A 454 18.89 21.47 1.13
C ARG A 454 19.80 21.09 -0.05
N GLY A 455 19.27 21.00 -1.26
CA GLY A 455 20.06 20.51 -2.40
C GLY A 455 19.58 20.98 -3.78
N GLY A 456 18.88 22.14 -3.81
CA GLY A 456 18.48 22.76 -5.07
C GLY A 456 17.40 21.98 -5.85
N GLN A 457 17.27 22.37 -7.10
CA GLN A 457 16.24 21.76 -7.97
C GLN A 457 16.52 20.28 -8.29
N GLU A 458 17.78 19.86 -8.28
CA GLU A 458 18.12 18.47 -8.60
C GLU A 458 17.56 17.51 -7.56
N LEU A 459 17.61 17.87 -6.28
CA LEU A 459 17.02 17.05 -5.23
C LEU A 459 15.50 16.94 -5.32
N LEU A 460 14.82 17.96 -5.87
CA LEU A 460 13.38 17.92 -6.12
C LEU A 460 12.98 16.96 -7.25
N LYS A 461 13.90 16.65 -8.18
CA LYS A 461 13.65 15.74 -9.31
C LYS A 461 13.80 14.28 -8.91
N LEU A 462 14.56 14.00 -7.85
CA LEU A 462 14.85 12.63 -7.43
C LEU A 462 13.61 11.95 -6.84
N LYS A 463 13.47 10.67 -7.15
CA LYS A 463 12.48 9.83 -6.47
C LYS A 463 12.93 9.64 -5.01
N PRO A 464 12.01 9.82 -4.03
CA PRO A 464 12.36 9.57 -2.64
C PRO A 464 12.85 8.13 -2.43
N GLU A 465 13.96 7.96 -1.71
CA GLU A 465 14.52 6.66 -1.34
C GLU A 465 14.01 6.17 0.02
N ILE A 466 13.39 7.08 0.79
CA ILE A 466 12.81 6.74 2.09
C ILE A 466 11.34 6.36 1.91
N ILE A 467 11.03 5.13 2.29
CA ILE A 467 9.68 4.58 2.30
C ILE A 467 9.18 4.59 3.74
N VAL A 468 8.02 5.20 4.00
CA VAL A 468 7.44 5.27 5.35
C VAL A 468 6.05 4.64 5.35
N GLY A 469 5.77 3.78 6.32
CA GLY A 469 4.45 3.18 6.42
C GLY A 469 4.27 2.23 7.60
N THR A 470 3.04 1.79 7.81
CA THR A 470 2.81 0.66 8.70
C THR A 470 3.28 -0.63 8.04
N ILE A 471 3.59 -1.64 8.84
CA ILE A 471 4.00 -2.97 8.35
C ILE A 471 2.96 -3.52 7.35
N HIS A 472 1.67 -3.33 7.64
CA HIS A 472 0.58 -3.73 6.74
C HIS A 472 0.62 -3.02 5.38
N SER A 473 0.96 -1.73 5.40
CA SER A 473 0.93 -0.89 4.19
C SER A 473 2.01 -1.26 3.18
N VAL A 474 3.10 -1.89 3.62
CA VAL A 474 4.27 -2.25 2.80
C VAL A 474 4.38 -3.75 2.55
N LYS A 475 3.34 -4.52 2.88
CA LYS A 475 3.33 -5.96 2.56
C LYS A 475 3.56 -6.16 1.05
N GLY A 476 4.40 -7.13 0.71
CA GLY A 476 4.87 -7.34 -0.67
C GLY A 476 6.11 -6.54 -1.06
N GLY A 477 6.42 -5.44 -0.33
CA GLY A 477 7.59 -4.61 -0.59
C GLY A 477 8.88 -5.14 0.04
N GLU A 478 9.99 -4.44 -0.28
CA GLU A 478 11.32 -4.67 0.30
C GLU A 478 12.16 -3.40 0.23
N ALA A 479 13.19 -3.30 1.07
CA ALA A 479 14.16 -2.21 1.05
C ALA A 479 15.53 -2.72 1.49
N ASP A 480 16.58 -1.97 1.13
CA ASP A 480 17.95 -2.33 1.50
C ASP A 480 18.16 -2.22 3.01
N SER A 481 17.66 -1.15 3.64
CA SER A 481 17.64 -0.96 5.09
C SER A 481 16.21 -0.83 5.61
N VAL A 482 15.92 -1.46 6.75
CA VAL A 482 14.64 -1.33 7.45
C VAL A 482 14.87 -0.84 8.87
N TYR A 483 14.16 0.23 9.24
CA TYR A 483 14.01 0.70 10.60
C TYR A 483 12.65 0.27 11.14
N LEU A 484 12.64 -0.49 12.21
CA LEU A 484 11.43 -1.09 12.75
C LEU A 484 11.18 -0.59 14.18
N PHE A 485 10.05 0.11 14.38
CA PHE A 485 9.57 0.44 15.72
C PHE A 485 9.00 -0.81 16.38
N PRO A 486 9.49 -1.22 17.56
CA PRO A 486 9.01 -2.41 18.26
C PRO A 486 7.73 -2.17 19.07
N ASP A 487 7.22 -0.94 19.05
CA ASP A 487 6.09 -0.50 19.85
C ASP A 487 4.76 -1.04 19.36
N LEU A 488 3.84 -1.22 20.30
CA LEU A 488 2.47 -1.65 20.06
C LEU A 488 1.48 -0.56 20.48
N SER A 489 0.33 -0.51 19.81
CA SER A 489 -0.83 0.21 20.34
C SER A 489 -1.33 -0.48 21.59
N LEU A 490 -2.19 0.20 22.37
CA LEU A 490 -2.84 -0.40 23.53
C LEU A 490 -3.51 -1.75 23.19
N GLN A 491 -4.26 -1.79 22.09
CA GLN A 491 -4.92 -3.01 21.61
C GLN A 491 -3.90 -4.07 21.14
N GLY A 492 -2.83 -3.65 20.47
CA GLY A 492 -1.73 -4.55 20.10
C GLY A 492 -1.03 -5.14 21.34
N GLY A 493 -0.85 -4.35 22.38
CA GLY A 493 -0.33 -4.80 23.67
C GLY A 493 -1.24 -5.84 24.35
N GLU A 494 -2.54 -5.62 24.35
CA GLU A 494 -3.51 -6.60 24.83
C GLU A 494 -3.46 -7.93 24.05
N GLN A 495 -3.27 -7.86 22.73
CA GLN A 495 -3.10 -9.06 21.91
C GLN A 495 -1.76 -9.77 22.22
N TRP A 496 -0.69 -9.02 22.44
CA TRP A 496 0.64 -9.55 22.76
C TRP A 496 0.66 -10.35 24.06
N ILE A 497 -0.03 -9.87 25.10
CA ILE A 497 -0.10 -10.53 26.42
C ILE A 497 -0.90 -11.84 26.35
N ARG A 498 -1.89 -11.93 25.48
CA ARG A 498 -2.77 -13.10 25.35
C ARG A 498 -2.12 -14.16 24.45
N ARG A 499 -1.71 -15.30 25.03
CA ARG A 499 -1.18 -16.43 24.25
C ARG A 499 -2.22 -16.94 23.23
N GLY A 500 -1.73 -17.58 22.16
CA GLY A 500 -2.55 -18.16 21.10
C GLY A 500 -2.77 -17.21 19.92
N PRO A 501 -3.84 -17.38 19.12
CA PRO A 501 -4.00 -16.74 17.80
C PRO A 501 -3.88 -15.22 17.80
N ARG A 502 -4.24 -14.55 18.90
CA ARG A 502 -4.11 -13.07 19.00
C ARG A 502 -2.66 -12.63 19.06
N ARG A 503 -1.84 -13.32 19.88
CA ARG A 503 -0.39 -13.07 19.93
C ARG A 503 0.28 -13.47 18.63
N ASP A 504 -0.17 -14.54 18.00
CA ASP A 504 0.37 -15.01 16.72
C ASP A 504 0.20 -13.96 15.63
N SER A 505 -0.90 -13.20 15.63
CA SER A 505 -1.10 -12.06 14.71
C SER A 505 -0.03 -10.97 14.87
N VAL A 506 0.35 -10.68 16.12
CA VAL A 506 1.43 -9.71 16.42
C VAL A 506 2.77 -10.26 15.91
N LEU A 507 3.07 -11.53 16.22
CA LEU A 507 4.30 -12.19 15.79
C LEU A 507 4.43 -12.18 14.27
N ARG A 508 3.39 -12.54 13.53
CA ARG A 508 3.37 -12.50 12.06
C ARG A 508 3.57 -11.09 11.52
N CYS A 509 2.93 -10.09 12.12
CA CYS A 509 3.08 -8.71 11.69
C CYS A 509 4.54 -8.26 11.77
N PHE A 510 5.20 -8.46 12.90
CA PHE A 510 6.61 -8.08 13.06
C PHE A 510 7.56 -8.94 12.23
N TYR A 511 7.28 -10.22 12.07
CA TYR A 511 8.01 -11.09 11.14
C TYR A 511 7.97 -10.55 9.71
N VAL A 512 6.80 -10.10 9.24
CA VAL A 512 6.68 -9.42 7.94
C VAL A 512 7.56 -8.17 7.92
N GLY A 513 7.52 -7.33 8.95
CA GLY A 513 8.36 -6.12 9.02
C GLY A 513 9.85 -6.42 8.92
N MET A 514 10.35 -7.36 9.72
CA MET A 514 11.76 -7.77 9.74
C MET A 514 12.23 -8.29 8.38
N THR A 515 11.42 -9.13 7.74
CA THR A 515 11.75 -9.78 6.48
C THR A 515 11.59 -8.90 5.24
N ARG A 516 11.33 -7.57 5.43
CA ARG A 516 11.42 -6.58 4.34
C ARG A 516 12.85 -6.16 4.05
N ALA A 517 13.78 -6.36 5.00
CA ALA A 517 15.16 -5.93 4.90
C ALA A 517 15.99 -6.84 3.98
N ARG A 518 16.74 -6.24 3.07
CA ARG A 518 17.66 -6.90 2.14
C ARG A 518 19.10 -6.94 2.65
N HIS A 519 19.52 -5.94 3.45
CA HIS A 519 20.89 -5.84 3.94
C HIS A 519 20.95 -5.50 5.43
N ARG A 520 20.12 -4.55 5.89
CA ARG A 520 20.19 -4.07 7.28
C ARG A 520 18.81 -3.99 7.91
N LEU A 521 18.68 -4.53 9.11
CA LEU A 521 17.52 -4.40 9.99
C LEU A 521 17.94 -3.65 11.25
N THR A 522 17.41 -2.45 11.46
CA THR A 522 17.57 -1.67 12.69
C THR A 522 16.29 -1.77 13.50
N ILE A 523 16.36 -2.41 14.67
CA ILE A 523 15.27 -2.45 15.64
C ILE A 523 15.45 -1.26 16.54
N LEU A 524 14.50 -0.33 16.53
CA LEU A 524 14.56 0.90 17.29
C LEU A 524 14.27 0.65 18.78
N GLN A 525 14.61 1.64 19.62
CA GLN A 525 14.29 1.59 21.04
C GLN A 525 12.76 1.66 21.25
N PRO A 526 12.17 0.83 22.10
CA PRO A 526 10.76 0.98 22.46
C PRO A 526 10.55 2.21 23.35
N ALA A 527 9.48 2.97 23.10
CA ALA A 527 9.08 4.09 23.95
C ALA A 527 8.42 3.61 25.25
N ASP A 528 7.54 2.61 25.17
CA ASP A 528 6.84 2.01 26.29
C ASP A 528 6.68 0.50 26.04
N GLY A 529 7.53 -0.32 26.63
CA GLY A 529 7.33 -1.77 26.67
C GLY A 529 6.94 -2.41 25.34
N GLY A 530 7.78 -2.28 24.33
CA GLY A 530 7.60 -2.89 23.02
C GLY A 530 7.74 -4.41 23.04
N ILE A 531 7.59 -5.03 21.89
CA ILE A 531 7.94 -6.43 21.73
C ILE A 531 9.47 -6.59 21.82
N PHE A 532 9.91 -7.57 22.57
CA PHE A 532 11.33 -7.92 22.57
C PHE A 532 11.61 -8.88 21.43
N VAL A 533 12.53 -8.46 20.58
CA VAL A 533 13.12 -9.27 19.52
C VAL A 533 14.46 -9.74 20.03
N GLU A 534 14.45 -10.83 20.77
CA GLU A 534 15.67 -11.55 21.19
C GLU A 534 15.95 -12.72 20.26
#